data_d932396952d2cdb298ab5daba3580df9
#
_entry.id   d932396952d2cdb298ab5daba3580df9
#
_cell.length_a   1.000
_cell.length_b   1.000
_cell.length_c   1.000
_cell.angle_alpha   90.00
_cell.angle_beta   90.00
_cell.angle_gamma   90.00
#
_symmetry.space_group_name_H-M   'P 1'
#
loop_
_entity.id
_entity.type
_entity.pdbx_description
1 polymer ?
#
loop_
_entity_poly.entity_id
_entity_poly.type
_entity_poly.pdbx_seq_one_letter_code
_entity_poly.pdbx_strand_id
1 'polypeptide(L)'
;MKKIFILLSVCLIALCGCKKNENEIVMVTEAGFAPYEYYDNNEIVGVDVEIAKEIATALNKKLVIKDVYFEAIINELKSGKADFALAGMSVNEERKKQVDFSNTYISSKQIVIVRNDSDIKNISQINNKKIAVQLGTIADSYVTDNNITKDIVRQKKYLSMAEDLKAGKVDLIIMDELPGKKIVENNENLTILDGFVFEDNYAIAVKKGNTKLLNKINEVIDNLKNSGKIDEYILEYSK
;
A
#
# COMPACT_ATOMS: atom_id res chain seq x y z
N MET A 1 -69.20 4.26 -24.97
CA MET A 1 -68.03 5.12 -24.92
C MET A 1 -67.32 4.81 -23.60
N LYS A 2 -66.29 3.94 -23.68
CA LYS A 2 -65.47 3.50 -22.48
C LYS A 2 -64.29 4.45 -22.30
N LYS A 3 -64.23 5.18 -21.17
CA LYS A 3 -63.09 6.02 -20.79
C LYS A 3 -62.04 5.13 -20.21
N ILE A 4 -60.89 5.03 -20.87
CA ILE A 4 -59.68 4.35 -20.39
C ILE A 4 -58.94 5.36 -19.52
N PHE A 5 -58.85 5.09 -18.21
CA PHE A 5 -57.93 5.78 -17.26
C PHE A 5 -56.53 5.14 -17.38
N ILE A 6 -55.61 5.87 -17.96
CA ILE A 6 -54.17 5.50 -17.94
C ILE A 6 -53.61 5.99 -16.62
N LEU A 7 -53.32 5.04 -15.72
CA LEU A 7 -52.63 5.28 -14.45
C LEU A 7 -51.11 5.37 -14.74
N LEU A 8 -50.58 6.58 -14.78
CA LEU A 8 -49.17 6.84 -14.95
C LEU A 8 -48.47 6.59 -13.58
N SER A 9 -47.95 5.37 -13.38
CA SER A 9 -47.17 5.02 -12.21
C SER A 9 -45.77 5.63 -12.37
N VAL A 10 -45.52 6.77 -11.71
CA VAL A 10 -44.19 7.37 -11.60
C VAL A 10 -43.40 6.54 -10.59
N CYS A 11 -42.54 5.63 -11.07
CA CYS A 11 -41.53 5.00 -10.24
C CYS A 11 -40.48 6.06 -9.81
N LEU A 12 -40.63 6.62 -8.62
CA LEU A 12 -39.57 7.31 -7.92
C LEU A 12 -38.48 6.28 -7.59
N ILE A 13 -37.48 6.17 -8.45
CA ILE A 13 -36.24 5.48 -8.12
C ILE A 13 -35.55 6.36 -7.08
N ALA A 14 -35.74 6.03 -5.81
CA ALA A 14 -34.91 6.58 -4.73
C ALA A 14 -33.47 6.19 -4.99
N LEU A 15 -32.68 7.10 -5.54
CA LEU A 15 -31.23 7.03 -5.57
C LEU A 15 -30.76 7.10 -4.11
N CYS A 16 -30.75 5.95 -3.42
CA CYS A 16 -29.97 5.76 -2.19
C CYS A 16 -28.49 5.76 -2.58
N GLY A 17 -27.95 6.91 -2.96
CA GLY A 17 -26.54 7.15 -2.93
C GLY A 17 -26.10 7.00 -1.45
N CYS A 18 -25.21 6.08 -1.15
CA CYS A 18 -24.55 6.03 0.16
C CYS A 18 -23.97 7.42 0.45
N LYS A 19 -24.66 8.20 1.28
CA LYS A 19 -24.17 9.50 1.71
C LYS A 19 -22.95 9.23 2.56
N LYS A 20 -21.79 9.65 2.08
CA LYS A 20 -20.56 9.60 2.86
C LYS A 20 -20.78 10.38 4.15
N ASN A 21 -20.43 9.81 5.29
CA ASN A 21 -20.55 10.49 6.57
C ASN A 21 -19.54 11.64 6.61
N GLU A 22 -20.03 12.88 6.69
CA GLU A 22 -19.16 14.08 6.67
C GLU A 22 -18.22 14.15 7.88
N ASN A 23 -18.55 13.46 8.97
CA ASN A 23 -17.74 13.38 10.18
C ASN A 23 -16.67 12.30 10.12
N GLU A 24 -16.60 11.52 9.04
CA GLU A 24 -15.59 10.48 8.86
C GLU A 24 -14.62 10.83 7.75
N ILE A 25 -13.41 10.29 7.87
CA ILE A 25 -12.40 10.26 6.81
C ILE A 25 -11.91 8.83 6.62
N VAL A 26 -11.92 8.37 5.38
CA VAL A 26 -11.63 6.97 5.04
C VAL A 26 -10.22 6.86 4.50
N MET A 27 -9.36 6.18 5.24
CA MET A 27 -8.07 5.67 4.79
C MET A 27 -8.26 4.32 4.11
N VAL A 28 -7.64 4.12 2.96
CA VAL A 28 -7.50 2.81 2.33
C VAL A 28 -6.05 2.34 2.41
N THR A 29 -5.86 1.06 2.74
CA THR A 29 -4.56 0.43 2.91
C THR A 29 -4.60 -1.05 2.51
N GLU A 30 -3.45 -1.75 2.60
CA GLU A 30 -3.31 -3.20 2.50
C GLU A 30 -2.62 -3.71 3.76
N ALA A 31 -3.41 -4.20 4.73
CA ALA A 31 -2.94 -4.58 6.06
C ALA A 31 -2.21 -5.94 6.06
N GLY A 32 -0.96 -5.92 5.69
CA GLY A 32 -0.05 -7.07 5.63
C GLY A 32 1.40 -6.63 5.46
N PHE A 33 1.71 -5.36 5.82
CA PHE A 33 2.96 -4.68 5.51
C PHE A 33 3.64 -4.10 6.76
N ALA A 34 3.85 -4.95 7.79
CA ALA A 34 4.53 -4.53 9.01
C ALA A 34 5.95 -3.96 8.71
N PRO A 35 6.36 -2.85 9.37
CA PRO A 35 5.75 -2.18 10.50
C PRO A 35 4.76 -1.07 10.12
N TYR A 36 4.43 -0.87 8.84
CA TYR A 36 3.65 0.27 8.37
C TYR A 36 2.15 0.10 8.62
N GLU A 37 1.55 -1.00 8.14
CA GLU A 37 0.15 -1.35 8.37
C GLU A 37 -0.02 -2.87 8.40
N TYR A 38 -0.50 -3.37 9.52
CA TYR A 38 -0.69 -4.80 9.73
C TYR A 38 -1.74 -5.08 10.81
N TYR A 39 -2.24 -6.31 10.83
CA TYR A 39 -3.15 -6.75 11.87
C TYR A 39 -2.40 -7.14 13.14
N ASP A 40 -2.78 -6.52 14.26
CA ASP A 40 -2.46 -6.95 15.62
C ASP A 40 -3.78 -7.10 16.40
N ASN A 41 -4.03 -8.29 16.96
CA ASN A 41 -5.26 -8.61 17.73
C ASN A 41 -6.58 -8.16 17.04
N ASN A 42 -6.68 -8.36 15.73
CA ASN A 42 -7.80 -7.95 14.85
C ASN A 42 -7.94 -6.43 14.63
N GLU A 43 -7.04 -5.63 15.10
CA GLU A 43 -6.95 -4.21 14.79
C GLU A 43 -5.85 -3.94 13.75
N ILE A 44 -6.05 -2.97 12.86
CA ILE A 44 -5.00 -2.53 11.96
C ILE A 44 -4.19 -1.47 12.68
N VAL A 45 -2.88 -1.72 12.81
CA VAL A 45 -1.92 -0.88 13.52
C VAL A 45 -0.68 -0.63 12.66
N GLY A 46 0.21 0.27 13.09
CA GLY A 46 1.48 0.53 12.44
C GLY A 46 1.70 2.02 12.14
N VAL A 47 2.86 2.32 11.57
CA VAL A 47 3.31 3.69 11.29
C VAL A 47 2.30 4.47 10.46
N ASP A 48 1.80 3.87 9.39
CA ASP A 48 0.84 4.50 8.48
C ASP A 48 -0.50 4.77 9.18
N VAL A 49 -0.89 3.90 10.10
CA VAL A 49 -2.10 4.09 10.92
C VAL A 49 -1.94 5.25 11.89
N GLU A 50 -0.77 5.41 12.53
CA GLU A 50 -0.52 6.55 13.41
C GLU A 50 -0.53 7.89 12.63
N ILE A 51 0.12 7.94 11.47
CA ILE A 51 0.06 9.10 10.58
C ILE A 51 -1.39 9.41 10.18
N ALA A 52 -2.19 8.39 9.88
CA ALA A 52 -3.61 8.56 9.52
C ALA A 52 -4.45 9.11 10.69
N LYS A 53 -4.17 8.69 11.94
CA LYS A 53 -4.82 9.24 13.14
C LYS A 53 -4.51 10.74 13.32
N GLU A 54 -3.28 11.14 13.08
CA GLU A 54 -2.88 12.56 13.12
C GLU A 54 -3.60 13.39 12.03
N ILE A 55 -3.72 12.85 10.81
CA ILE A 55 -4.48 13.47 9.71
C ILE A 55 -5.96 13.61 10.10
N ALA A 56 -6.57 12.57 10.63
CA ALA A 56 -7.97 12.58 11.05
C ALA A 56 -8.22 13.60 12.16
N THR A 57 -7.31 13.68 13.15
CA THR A 57 -7.32 14.65 14.24
C THR A 57 -7.22 16.09 13.72
N ALA A 58 -6.28 16.36 12.81
CA ALA A 58 -6.10 17.68 12.20
C ALA A 58 -7.30 18.14 11.36
N LEU A 59 -8.12 17.18 10.89
CA LEU A 59 -9.36 17.43 10.15
C LEU A 59 -10.61 17.44 11.04
N ASN A 60 -10.47 17.16 12.34
CA ASN A 60 -11.56 16.95 13.29
C ASN A 60 -12.58 15.91 12.78
N LYS A 61 -12.08 14.75 12.31
CA LYS A 61 -12.88 13.66 11.75
C LYS A 61 -12.54 12.33 12.44
N LYS A 62 -13.50 11.41 12.41
CA LYS A 62 -13.27 10.02 12.81
C LYS A 62 -12.56 9.27 11.70
N LEU A 63 -11.42 8.63 12.01
CA LEU A 63 -10.73 7.75 11.07
C LEU A 63 -11.52 6.46 10.88
N VAL A 64 -11.69 6.08 9.62
CA VAL A 64 -12.18 4.76 9.19
C VAL A 64 -11.10 4.14 8.32
N ILE A 65 -10.62 2.94 8.67
CA ILE A 65 -9.60 2.23 7.91
C ILE A 65 -10.26 1.14 7.08
N LYS A 66 -9.93 1.09 5.80
CA LYS A 66 -10.43 0.10 4.84
C LYS A 66 -9.25 -0.71 4.31
N ASP A 67 -9.25 -2.02 4.62
CA ASP A 67 -8.28 -2.98 4.09
C ASP A 67 -8.75 -3.51 2.74
N VAL A 68 -7.87 -3.45 1.73
CA VAL A 68 -8.09 -4.00 0.39
C VAL A 68 -6.78 -4.56 -0.15
N TYR A 69 -6.82 -5.30 -1.25
CA TYR A 69 -5.59 -5.66 -1.96
C TYR A 69 -4.89 -4.43 -2.53
N PHE A 70 -3.56 -4.41 -2.52
CA PHE A 70 -2.75 -3.26 -2.91
C PHE A 70 -3.11 -2.72 -4.30
N GLU A 71 -3.30 -3.61 -5.28
CA GLU A 71 -3.66 -3.24 -6.65
C GLU A 71 -5.04 -2.54 -6.77
N ALA A 72 -5.89 -2.64 -5.74
CA ALA A 72 -7.21 -2.00 -5.73
C ALA A 72 -7.21 -0.58 -5.16
N ILE A 73 -6.16 -0.17 -4.43
CA ILE A 73 -6.11 1.07 -3.65
C ILE A 73 -6.40 2.30 -4.52
N ILE A 74 -5.74 2.43 -5.67
CA ILE A 74 -5.93 3.58 -6.57
C ILE A 74 -7.38 3.66 -7.08
N ASN A 75 -8.01 2.52 -7.35
CA ASN A 75 -9.42 2.50 -7.77
C ASN A 75 -10.38 2.91 -6.65
N GLU A 76 -10.07 2.60 -5.38
CA GLU A 76 -10.84 3.07 -4.23
C GLU A 76 -10.81 4.60 -4.12
N LEU A 77 -9.65 5.22 -4.34
CA LEU A 77 -9.50 6.68 -4.38
C LEU A 77 -10.24 7.30 -5.56
N LYS A 78 -10.07 6.76 -6.77
CA LYS A 78 -10.72 7.27 -8.00
C LYS A 78 -12.24 7.24 -7.89
N SER A 79 -12.78 6.17 -7.33
CA SER A 79 -14.23 5.99 -7.16
C SER A 79 -14.81 6.80 -5.98
N GLY A 80 -13.97 7.44 -5.16
CA GLY A 80 -14.38 8.20 -3.98
C GLY A 80 -14.85 7.33 -2.80
N LYS A 81 -14.53 6.03 -2.81
CA LYS A 81 -14.81 5.11 -1.69
C LYS A 81 -13.82 5.27 -0.55
N ALA A 82 -12.66 5.88 -0.82
CA ALA A 82 -11.70 6.31 0.18
C ALA A 82 -11.30 7.77 -0.08
N ASP A 83 -10.81 8.45 0.96
CA ASP A 83 -10.35 9.85 0.90
C ASP A 83 -8.88 9.94 0.58
N PHE A 84 -8.08 9.09 1.20
CA PHE A 84 -6.64 9.01 1.03
C PHE A 84 -6.15 7.57 1.20
N ALA A 85 -4.97 7.29 0.67
CA ALA A 85 -4.28 6.02 0.84
C ALA A 85 -2.96 6.23 1.60
N LEU A 86 -2.76 5.45 2.65
CA LEU A 86 -1.52 5.19 3.35
C LEU A 86 -1.29 3.68 3.32
N ALA A 87 -0.26 3.24 2.61
CA ALA A 87 -0.05 1.83 2.27
C ALA A 87 1.41 1.56 1.82
N GLY A 88 2.38 2.26 2.42
CA GLY A 88 3.77 2.18 1.95
C GLY A 88 3.89 2.46 0.45
N MET A 89 3.04 3.35 -0.09
CA MET A 89 2.90 3.50 -1.54
C MET A 89 4.00 4.38 -2.13
N SER A 90 4.87 3.78 -2.94
CA SER A 90 5.91 4.47 -3.69
C SER A 90 5.32 5.37 -4.77
N VAL A 91 5.93 6.55 -4.94
CA VAL A 91 5.58 7.51 -5.99
C VAL A 91 6.21 7.08 -7.31
N ASN A 92 5.40 6.96 -8.37
CA ASN A 92 5.87 6.78 -9.74
C ASN A 92 5.01 7.54 -10.75
N GLU A 93 5.48 7.70 -11.98
CA GLU A 93 4.83 8.51 -13.00
C GLU A 93 3.47 7.92 -13.44
N GLU A 94 3.31 6.59 -13.46
CA GLU A 94 2.03 5.96 -13.83
C GLU A 94 0.95 6.22 -12.78
N ARG A 95 1.32 6.16 -11.50
CA ARG A 95 0.40 6.48 -10.40
C ARG A 95 0.06 7.97 -10.36
N LYS A 96 1.03 8.88 -10.63
CA LYS A 96 0.80 10.33 -10.72
C LYS A 96 -0.22 10.73 -11.78
N LYS A 97 -0.35 9.94 -12.86
CA LYS A 97 -1.41 10.18 -13.86
C LYS A 97 -2.81 9.96 -13.30
N GLN A 98 -2.95 9.14 -12.24
CA GLN A 98 -4.23 8.65 -11.73
C GLN A 98 -4.66 9.30 -10.41
N VAL A 99 -3.69 9.64 -9.55
CA VAL A 99 -3.87 10.23 -8.22
C VAL A 99 -2.89 11.36 -8.00
N ASP A 100 -3.12 12.18 -6.97
CA ASP A 100 -2.14 13.17 -6.51
C ASP A 100 -1.47 12.64 -5.24
N PHE A 101 -0.19 12.96 -5.07
CA PHE A 101 0.64 12.54 -3.95
C PHE A 101 1.03 13.70 -3.06
N SER A 102 1.11 13.43 -1.77
CA SER A 102 1.68 14.33 -0.77
C SER A 102 3.20 14.48 -0.93
N ASN A 103 3.79 15.32 -0.08
CA ASN A 103 5.21 15.24 0.24
C ASN A 103 5.54 13.82 0.71
N THR A 104 6.76 13.35 0.42
CA THR A 104 7.22 12.04 0.87
C THR A 104 7.40 12.01 2.38
N TYR A 105 6.96 10.91 3.03
CA TYR A 105 7.07 10.75 4.48
C TYR A 105 8.14 9.76 4.91
N ILE A 106 8.47 8.76 4.08
CA ILE A 106 9.50 7.74 4.31
C ILE A 106 10.28 7.49 3.01
N SER A 107 11.59 7.23 3.14
CA SER A 107 12.40 6.63 2.08
C SER A 107 12.59 5.15 2.38
N SER A 108 12.46 4.30 1.36
CA SER A 108 12.59 2.86 1.44
C SER A 108 13.60 2.33 0.41
N LYS A 109 13.93 1.04 0.54
CA LYS A 109 14.80 0.31 -0.37
C LYS A 109 14.12 -0.99 -0.77
N GLN A 110 14.26 -1.37 -2.03
CA GLN A 110 13.82 -2.67 -2.50
C GLN A 110 14.96 -3.68 -2.34
N ILE A 111 14.73 -4.70 -1.51
CA ILE A 111 15.71 -5.74 -1.18
C ILE A 111 15.35 -7.07 -1.84
N VAL A 112 16.30 -7.99 -1.81
CA VAL A 112 16.12 -9.36 -2.30
C VAL A 112 16.15 -10.35 -1.14
N ILE A 113 15.13 -11.19 -1.05
CA ILE A 113 15.04 -12.30 -0.07
C ILE A 113 15.18 -13.61 -0.83
N VAL A 114 16.02 -14.49 -0.31
CA VAL A 114 16.27 -15.84 -0.84
C VAL A 114 16.23 -16.88 0.30
N ARG A 115 16.17 -18.17 -0.07
CA ARG A 115 16.40 -19.23 0.92
C ARG A 115 17.89 -19.27 1.32
N ASN A 116 18.19 -19.69 2.54
CA ASN A 116 19.57 -19.84 3.04
C ASN A 116 20.43 -20.77 2.19
N ASP A 117 19.82 -21.80 1.59
CA ASP A 117 20.47 -22.77 0.71
C ASP A 117 20.51 -22.35 -0.77
N SER A 118 20.05 -21.14 -1.10
CA SER A 118 20.04 -20.63 -2.46
C SER A 118 21.45 -20.44 -3.03
N ASP A 119 21.62 -20.75 -4.33
CA ASP A 119 22.84 -20.44 -5.09
C ASP A 119 22.97 -18.94 -5.45
N ILE A 120 21.91 -18.16 -5.27
CA ILE A 120 21.90 -16.70 -5.48
C ILE A 120 22.55 -16.05 -4.25
N LYS A 121 23.73 -15.45 -4.43
CA LYS A 121 24.53 -14.87 -3.32
C LYS A 121 24.65 -13.35 -3.39
N ASN A 122 24.27 -12.74 -4.51
CA ASN A 122 24.29 -11.29 -4.66
C ASN A 122 23.23 -10.81 -5.67
N ILE A 123 22.91 -9.52 -5.61
CA ILE A 123 21.84 -8.91 -6.39
C ILE A 123 22.08 -8.99 -7.91
N SER A 124 23.33 -9.03 -8.38
CA SER A 124 23.62 -9.14 -9.81
C SER A 124 23.16 -10.46 -10.45
N GLN A 125 22.81 -11.47 -9.63
CA GLN A 125 22.39 -12.80 -10.08
C GLN A 125 20.87 -12.97 -10.22
N ILE A 126 20.08 -11.91 -10.02
CA ILE A 126 18.60 -11.99 -10.05
C ILE A 126 18.04 -12.17 -11.47
N ASN A 127 18.81 -11.84 -12.51
CA ASN A 127 18.35 -11.93 -13.89
C ASN A 127 18.00 -13.37 -14.27
N ASN A 128 16.88 -13.52 -15.00
CA ASN A 128 16.37 -14.81 -15.49
C ASN A 128 16.02 -15.82 -14.36
N LYS A 129 15.85 -15.34 -13.14
CA LYS A 129 15.35 -16.14 -12.00
C LYS A 129 13.83 -16.06 -11.93
N LYS A 130 13.23 -17.03 -11.26
CA LYS A 130 11.80 -16.99 -10.96
C LYS A 130 11.54 -16.11 -9.76
N ILE A 131 10.98 -14.92 -10.01
CA ILE A 131 10.86 -13.83 -9.04
C ILE A 131 9.43 -13.69 -8.55
N ALA A 132 9.24 -13.68 -7.23
CA ALA A 132 7.96 -13.29 -6.64
C ALA A 132 7.96 -11.80 -6.33
N VAL A 133 6.85 -11.14 -6.66
CA VAL A 133 6.56 -9.74 -6.32
C VAL A 133 5.09 -9.61 -5.91
N GLN A 134 4.76 -8.60 -5.12
CA GLN A 134 3.35 -8.28 -4.90
C GLN A 134 2.79 -7.55 -6.12
N LEU A 135 1.62 -7.98 -6.56
CA LEU A 135 0.93 -7.43 -7.74
C LEU A 135 0.69 -5.92 -7.60
N GLY A 136 1.14 -5.17 -8.60
CA GLY A 136 0.92 -3.73 -8.72
C GLY A 136 1.86 -2.86 -7.87
N THR A 137 2.88 -3.45 -7.21
CA THR A 137 3.91 -2.69 -6.46
C THR A 137 4.97 -2.10 -7.39
N ILE A 138 5.86 -1.29 -6.82
CA ILE A 138 7.01 -0.75 -7.55
C ILE A 138 8.00 -1.86 -7.94
N ALA A 139 8.11 -2.91 -7.13
CA ALA A 139 8.92 -4.09 -7.43
C ALA A 139 8.39 -4.84 -8.66
N ASP A 140 7.06 -5.02 -8.76
CA ASP A 140 6.42 -5.62 -9.95
C ASP A 140 6.69 -4.80 -11.21
N SER A 141 6.52 -3.48 -11.14
CA SER A 141 6.85 -2.57 -12.25
C SER A 141 8.32 -2.67 -12.63
N TYR A 142 9.23 -2.64 -11.65
CA TYR A 142 10.68 -2.71 -11.90
C TYR A 142 11.08 -4.00 -12.63
N VAL A 143 10.62 -5.16 -12.15
CA VAL A 143 10.96 -6.46 -12.76
C VAL A 143 10.40 -6.55 -14.18
N THR A 144 9.20 -6.02 -14.40
CA THR A 144 8.50 -6.05 -15.69
C THR A 144 9.15 -5.09 -16.71
N ASP A 145 9.31 -3.83 -16.34
CA ASP A 145 9.74 -2.76 -17.24
C ASP A 145 11.20 -2.89 -17.64
N ASN A 146 12.05 -3.40 -16.72
CA ASN A 146 13.46 -3.67 -16.98
C ASN A 146 13.73 -5.06 -17.57
N ASN A 147 12.69 -5.87 -17.82
CA ASN A 147 12.81 -7.24 -18.35
C ASN A 147 13.82 -8.11 -17.57
N ILE A 148 13.81 -8.00 -16.22
CA ILE A 148 14.72 -8.74 -15.34
C ILE A 148 14.53 -10.24 -15.53
N THR A 149 13.29 -10.68 -15.66
CA THR A 149 12.90 -12.06 -15.97
C THR A 149 11.55 -12.10 -16.67
N LYS A 150 11.27 -13.21 -17.36
CA LYS A 150 9.93 -13.52 -17.88
C LYS A 150 9.11 -14.38 -16.90
N ASP A 151 9.75 -14.98 -15.91
CA ASP A 151 9.12 -15.86 -14.93
C ASP A 151 8.78 -15.08 -13.63
N ILE A 152 7.73 -14.26 -13.70
CA ILE A 152 7.27 -13.41 -12.61
C ILE A 152 6.06 -14.05 -11.96
N VAL A 153 6.15 -14.34 -10.66
CA VAL A 153 5.03 -14.81 -9.83
C VAL A 153 4.46 -13.63 -9.05
N ARG A 154 3.26 -13.21 -9.44
CA ARG A 154 2.56 -12.09 -8.79
C ARG A 154 1.61 -12.59 -7.74
N GLN A 155 1.90 -12.30 -6.48
CA GLN A 155 1.05 -12.63 -5.34
C GLN A 155 0.30 -11.39 -4.84
N LYS A 156 -0.84 -11.59 -4.18
CA LYS A 156 -1.61 -10.48 -3.58
C LYS A 156 -1.16 -10.16 -2.16
N LYS A 157 -0.50 -11.09 -1.49
CA LYS A 157 -0.07 -10.97 -0.10
C LYS A 157 1.39 -11.40 0.05
N TYR A 158 2.14 -10.66 0.85
CA TYR A 158 3.56 -10.93 1.14
C TYR A 158 3.76 -12.31 1.79
N LEU A 159 2.87 -12.72 2.70
CA LEU A 159 2.94 -14.04 3.32
C LEU A 159 2.87 -15.17 2.28
N SER A 160 2.07 -15.03 1.23
CA SER A 160 2.01 -16.02 0.14
C SER A 160 3.32 -16.09 -0.63
N MET A 161 4.02 -14.97 -0.82
CA MET A 161 5.34 -14.94 -1.45
C MET A 161 6.38 -15.66 -0.60
N ALA A 162 6.37 -15.45 0.72
CA ALA A 162 7.26 -16.13 1.66
C ALA A 162 7.04 -17.66 1.63
N GLU A 163 5.79 -18.12 1.63
CA GLU A 163 5.47 -19.55 1.53
C GLU A 163 5.92 -20.15 0.18
N ASP A 164 5.72 -19.43 -0.93
CA ASP A 164 6.18 -19.89 -2.24
C ASP A 164 7.72 -19.97 -2.31
N LEU A 165 8.44 -19.02 -1.69
CA LEU A 165 9.90 -19.05 -1.61
C LEU A 165 10.40 -20.23 -0.77
N LYS A 166 9.83 -20.45 0.41
CA LYS A 166 10.15 -21.60 1.29
C LYS A 166 9.92 -22.92 0.60
N ALA A 167 8.83 -23.02 -0.16
CA ALA A 167 8.49 -24.24 -0.92
C ALA A 167 9.32 -24.43 -2.20
N GLY A 168 10.23 -23.52 -2.53
CA GLY A 168 11.03 -23.58 -3.76
C GLY A 168 10.24 -23.36 -5.05
N LYS A 169 9.04 -22.78 -4.96
CA LYS A 169 8.22 -22.44 -6.13
C LYS A 169 8.71 -21.18 -6.84
N VAL A 170 9.47 -20.36 -6.14
CA VAL A 170 10.18 -19.18 -6.64
C VAL A 170 11.62 -19.18 -6.13
N ASP A 171 12.52 -18.49 -6.83
CA ASP A 171 13.92 -18.44 -6.47
C ASP A 171 14.22 -17.32 -5.47
N LEU A 172 13.50 -16.20 -5.59
CA LEU A 172 13.66 -15.02 -4.76
C LEU A 172 12.39 -14.17 -4.69
N ILE A 173 12.38 -13.26 -3.72
CA ILE A 173 11.37 -12.19 -3.57
C ILE A 173 12.07 -10.84 -3.72
N ILE A 174 11.43 -9.88 -4.38
CA ILE A 174 11.82 -8.45 -4.33
C ILE A 174 10.71 -7.70 -3.60
N MET A 175 11.08 -6.97 -2.54
CA MET A 175 10.16 -6.20 -1.72
C MET A 175 10.88 -5.15 -0.87
N ASP A 176 10.12 -4.34 -0.18
CA ASP A 176 10.61 -3.28 0.71
C ASP A 176 11.39 -3.82 1.91
N GLU A 177 12.38 -3.03 2.36
CA GLU A 177 13.37 -3.46 3.36
C GLU A 177 12.75 -3.78 4.72
N LEU A 178 11.98 -2.87 5.34
CA LEU A 178 11.47 -3.11 6.69
C LEU A 178 10.45 -4.27 6.73
N PRO A 179 9.46 -4.35 5.84
CA PRO A 179 8.59 -5.52 5.76
C PRO A 179 9.34 -6.82 5.42
N GLY A 180 10.35 -6.73 4.56
CA GLY A 180 11.21 -7.87 4.24
C GLY A 180 11.99 -8.39 5.44
N LYS A 181 12.53 -7.49 6.28
CA LYS A 181 13.15 -7.86 7.55
C LYS A 181 12.19 -8.59 8.48
N LYS A 182 10.94 -8.09 8.62
CA LYS A 182 9.91 -8.76 9.43
C LYS A 182 9.55 -10.16 8.90
N ILE A 183 9.55 -10.35 7.59
CA ILE A 183 9.37 -11.68 7.00
C ILE A 183 10.52 -12.61 7.37
N VAL A 184 11.77 -12.16 7.22
CA VAL A 184 12.94 -12.99 7.52
C VAL A 184 13.06 -13.27 9.01
N GLU A 185 12.79 -12.32 9.89
CA GLU A 185 12.74 -12.52 11.35
C GLU A 185 11.80 -13.68 11.75
N ASN A 186 10.70 -13.86 11.04
CA ASN A 186 9.71 -14.90 11.29
C ASN A 186 9.93 -16.19 10.46
N ASN A 187 11.02 -16.28 9.68
CA ASN A 187 11.30 -17.42 8.81
C ASN A 187 12.79 -17.73 8.77
N GLU A 188 13.27 -18.53 9.71
CA GLU A 188 14.70 -18.87 9.92
C GLU A 188 15.42 -19.45 8.68
N ASN A 189 14.69 -19.98 7.71
CA ASN A 189 15.23 -20.53 6.46
C ASN A 189 15.34 -19.51 5.32
N LEU A 190 15.01 -18.25 5.57
CA LEU A 190 15.13 -17.16 4.61
C LEU A 190 16.23 -16.17 5.04
N THR A 191 16.82 -15.50 4.07
CA THR A 191 17.82 -14.46 4.28
C THR A 191 17.68 -13.34 3.28
N ILE A 192 18.15 -12.15 3.67
CA ILE A 192 18.25 -10.98 2.80
C ILE A 192 19.65 -10.96 2.18
N LEU A 193 19.74 -10.73 0.87
CA LEU A 193 21.02 -10.51 0.21
C LEU A 193 21.58 -9.12 0.56
N ASP A 194 22.89 -9.01 0.64
CA ASP A 194 23.58 -7.73 0.87
C ASP A 194 23.28 -6.74 -0.26
N GLY A 195 23.01 -5.49 0.13
CA GLY A 195 22.67 -4.39 -0.77
C GLY A 195 21.18 -4.26 -1.05
N PHE A 196 20.82 -3.48 -2.06
CA PHE A 196 19.44 -3.23 -2.48
C PHE A 196 19.36 -3.09 -4.00
N VAL A 197 18.18 -3.32 -4.55
CA VAL A 197 17.93 -3.23 -6.00
C VAL A 197 17.81 -1.77 -6.45
N PHE A 198 16.98 -0.98 -5.72
CA PHE A 198 16.79 0.46 -5.92
C PHE A 198 16.16 1.10 -4.66
N GLU A 199 16.21 2.42 -4.60
CA GLU A 199 15.56 3.22 -3.56
C GLU A 199 14.26 3.82 -4.09
N ASP A 200 13.28 3.99 -3.20
CA ASP A 200 12.01 4.62 -3.49
C ASP A 200 11.50 5.46 -2.29
N ASN A 201 10.40 6.18 -2.50
CA ASN A 201 9.87 7.07 -1.49
C ASN A 201 8.37 6.88 -1.38
N TYR A 202 7.86 6.76 -0.15
CA TYR A 202 6.44 6.67 0.13
C TYR A 202 5.81 8.05 0.26
N ALA A 203 4.61 8.16 -0.29
CA ALA A 203 3.76 9.32 -0.13
C ALA A 203 2.29 8.91 -0.01
N ILE A 204 1.50 9.80 0.57
CA ILE A 204 0.07 9.63 0.75
C ILE A 204 -0.63 9.99 -0.55
N ALA A 205 -1.44 9.07 -1.08
CA ALA A 205 -2.19 9.33 -2.28
C ALA A 205 -3.61 9.83 -1.98
N VAL A 206 -4.07 10.78 -2.77
CA VAL A 206 -5.45 11.29 -2.74
C VAL A 206 -6.05 11.25 -4.15
N LYS A 207 -7.38 11.30 -4.23
CA LYS A 207 -8.05 11.44 -5.53
C LYS A 207 -7.52 12.66 -6.28
N LYS A 208 -7.28 12.48 -7.58
CA LYS A 208 -6.79 13.53 -8.48
C LYS A 208 -7.62 14.81 -8.37
N GLY A 209 -6.94 15.94 -8.14
CA GLY A 209 -7.54 17.27 -7.99
C GLY A 209 -8.08 17.58 -6.59
N ASN A 210 -7.93 16.69 -5.59
CA ASN A 210 -8.33 16.98 -4.20
C ASN A 210 -7.25 17.79 -3.46
N THR A 211 -6.94 18.99 -3.97
CA THR A 211 -5.87 19.86 -3.47
C THR A 211 -6.10 20.32 -2.03
N LYS A 212 -7.38 20.51 -1.63
CA LYS A 212 -7.71 20.93 -0.26
C LYS A 212 -7.28 19.88 0.77
N LEU A 213 -7.59 18.61 0.54
CA LEU A 213 -7.17 17.54 1.41
C LEU A 213 -5.66 17.34 1.35
N LEU A 214 -5.08 17.38 0.15
CA LEU A 214 -3.65 17.19 -0.06
C LEU A 214 -2.82 18.23 0.70
N ASN A 215 -3.20 19.49 0.66
CA ASN A 215 -2.52 20.56 1.39
C ASN A 215 -2.56 20.32 2.91
N LYS A 216 -3.72 19.85 3.43
CA LYS A 216 -3.83 19.54 4.86
C LYS A 216 -2.99 18.34 5.26
N ILE A 217 -2.93 17.32 4.42
CA ILE A 217 -2.05 16.15 4.61
C ILE A 217 -0.58 16.59 4.63
N ASN A 218 -0.16 17.47 3.71
CA ASN A 218 1.22 17.97 3.68
C ASN A 218 1.59 18.76 4.95
N GLU A 219 0.68 19.60 5.46
CA GLU A 219 0.90 20.30 6.75
C GLU A 219 1.14 19.29 7.89
N VAL A 220 0.37 18.20 7.95
CA VAL A 220 0.54 17.18 8.98
C VAL A 220 1.87 16.43 8.80
N ILE A 221 2.20 16.00 7.57
CA ILE A 221 3.47 15.30 7.29
C ILE A 221 4.66 16.17 7.67
N ASP A 222 4.66 17.44 7.27
CA ASP A 222 5.76 18.35 7.57
C ASP A 222 5.93 18.55 9.08
N ASN A 223 4.83 18.67 9.84
CA ASN A 223 4.87 18.75 11.30
C ASN A 223 5.42 17.48 11.94
N LEU A 224 4.97 16.28 11.49
CA LEU A 224 5.44 15.01 12.00
C LEU A 224 6.93 14.76 11.70
N LYS A 225 7.39 15.13 10.51
CA LYS A 225 8.82 15.06 10.14
C LYS A 225 9.67 16.00 10.97
N ASN A 226 9.26 17.26 11.08
CA ASN A 226 10.01 18.29 11.82
C ASN A 226 10.10 17.98 13.33
N SER A 227 9.11 17.28 13.90
CA SER A 227 9.11 16.84 15.29
C SER A 227 9.81 15.51 15.53
N GLY A 228 10.25 14.77 14.48
CA GLY A 228 10.84 13.43 14.59
C GLY A 228 9.82 12.32 14.89
N LYS A 229 8.53 12.64 14.82
CA LYS A 229 7.46 11.74 15.24
C LYS A 229 7.34 10.49 14.34
N ILE A 230 7.65 10.64 13.04
CA ILE A 230 7.64 9.49 12.11
C ILE A 230 8.73 8.50 12.51
N ASP A 231 9.93 8.96 12.87
CA ASP A 231 11.02 8.09 13.33
C ASP A 231 10.68 7.39 14.65
N GLU A 232 9.98 8.09 15.57
CA GLU A 232 9.45 7.48 16.79
C GLU A 232 8.49 6.33 16.48
N TYR A 233 7.53 6.53 15.57
CA TYR A 233 6.60 5.48 15.15
C TYR A 233 7.32 4.30 14.51
N ILE A 234 8.30 4.55 13.63
CA ILE A 234 9.10 3.47 13.02
C ILE A 234 9.81 2.66 14.11
N LEU A 235 10.43 3.31 15.09
CA LEU A 235 11.11 2.64 16.20
C LEU A 235 10.14 1.84 17.09
N GLU A 236 8.92 2.33 17.31
CA GLU A 236 7.89 1.69 18.11
C GLU A 236 7.41 0.39 17.44
N TYR A 237 7.04 0.46 16.16
CA TYR A 237 6.44 -0.64 15.41
C TYR A 237 7.45 -1.61 14.78
N SER A 238 8.75 -1.28 14.80
CA SER A 238 9.83 -2.17 14.30
C SER A 238 10.39 -3.13 15.35
N LYS A 239 9.91 -3.04 16.61
CA LYS A 239 10.37 -3.91 17.72
C LYS A 239 9.89 -5.34 17.60
#